data_f29bf41a513a756a9455edaf555bc255
#
_entry.id   f29bf41a513a756a9455edaf555bc255
#
_cell.length_a   1.000
_cell.length_b   1.000
_cell.length_c   1.000
_cell.angle_alpha   90.00
_cell.angle_beta   90.00
_cell.angle_gamma   90.00
#
_symmetry.space_group_name_H-M   'P 1'
#
loop_
_entity.id
_entity.type
_entity.pdbx_description
1 polymer ?
#
loop_
_entity_poly.entity_id
_entity_poly.type
_entity_poly.pdbx_seq_one_letter_code
_entity_poly.pdbx_strand_id
1 'polypeptide(L)'
;MKRSTFVMFGIVVLLFGVGIPAWALTNEGTESSGEAAPSGLQEGKDLFVTNCGACHTLAEAGTDGVIGPNLDELLAPPSASAPNPSTIKPRVLSAINNGVGGRMPKGVLSGQQADVVATYVSQVAGQGP
;
A
#
# COMPACT_ATOMS: atom_id res chain seq x y z
N MET A 1 -29.55 -35.54 -44.27
CA MET A 1 -28.90 -35.41 -42.94
C MET A 1 -27.69 -34.49 -42.88
N LYS A 2 -27.10 -33.99 -43.97
CA LYS A 2 -25.89 -33.16 -43.94
C LYS A 2 -26.09 -31.65 -43.74
N ARG A 3 -27.27 -31.12 -44.05
CA ARG A 3 -27.55 -29.67 -43.93
C ARG A 3 -27.78 -29.21 -42.50
N SER A 4 -28.39 -30.06 -41.66
CA SER A 4 -28.67 -29.71 -40.25
C SER A 4 -27.42 -29.62 -39.40
N THR A 5 -26.40 -30.45 -39.68
CA THR A 5 -25.14 -30.46 -38.95
C THR A 5 -24.31 -29.18 -39.18
N PHE A 6 -24.32 -28.67 -40.41
CA PHE A 6 -23.62 -27.40 -40.72
C PHE A 6 -24.30 -26.18 -40.11
N VAL A 7 -25.63 -26.17 -40.03
CA VAL A 7 -26.39 -25.09 -39.38
C VAL A 7 -26.13 -25.08 -37.88
N MET A 8 -26.12 -26.24 -37.20
CA MET A 8 -25.77 -26.30 -35.77
C MET A 8 -24.33 -25.87 -35.51
N PHE A 9 -23.39 -26.27 -36.36
CA PHE A 9 -22.00 -25.90 -36.18
C PHE A 9 -21.80 -24.40 -36.39
N GLY A 10 -22.49 -23.79 -37.37
CA GLY A 10 -22.47 -22.33 -37.59
C GLY A 10 -23.01 -21.53 -36.41
N ILE A 11 -24.10 -21.98 -35.76
CA ILE A 11 -24.70 -21.33 -34.60
C ILE A 11 -23.75 -21.41 -33.39
N VAL A 12 -23.10 -22.56 -33.16
CA VAL A 12 -22.14 -22.73 -32.07
C VAL A 12 -20.93 -21.81 -32.25
N VAL A 13 -20.37 -21.71 -33.45
CA VAL A 13 -19.25 -20.83 -33.75
C VAL A 13 -19.64 -19.35 -33.59
N LEU A 14 -20.87 -18.96 -33.95
CA LEU A 14 -21.36 -17.61 -33.83
C LEU A 14 -21.61 -17.21 -32.37
N LEU A 15 -22.12 -18.13 -31.55
CA LEU A 15 -22.34 -17.88 -30.12
C LEU A 15 -21.05 -17.84 -29.32
N PHE A 16 -20.08 -18.70 -29.64
CA PHE A 16 -18.80 -18.71 -28.92
C PHE A 16 -17.77 -17.70 -29.51
N GLY A 17 -17.81 -17.42 -30.79
CA GLY A 17 -16.88 -16.51 -31.45
C GLY A 17 -17.13 -15.05 -31.17
N VAL A 18 -18.41 -14.66 -30.94
CA VAL A 18 -18.78 -13.25 -30.68
C VAL A 18 -18.91 -12.95 -29.18
N GLY A 19 -19.30 -13.95 -28.38
CA GLY A 19 -19.48 -13.77 -26.94
C GLY A 19 -18.18 -13.59 -26.15
N ILE A 20 -17.10 -14.26 -26.57
CA ILE A 20 -15.83 -14.19 -25.84
C ILE A 20 -15.13 -12.82 -25.97
N PRO A 21 -15.01 -12.21 -27.16
CA PRO A 21 -14.40 -10.88 -27.24
C PRO A 21 -15.23 -9.77 -26.57
N ALA A 22 -16.56 -9.86 -26.57
CA ALA A 22 -17.40 -8.87 -25.88
C ALA A 22 -17.25 -8.94 -24.35
N TRP A 23 -17.12 -10.14 -23.80
CA TRP A 23 -16.87 -10.32 -22.36
C TRP A 23 -15.46 -9.87 -21.95
N ALA A 24 -14.47 -10.10 -22.80
CA ALA A 24 -13.10 -9.66 -22.55
C ALA A 24 -12.95 -8.12 -22.56
N LEU A 25 -13.74 -7.41 -23.37
CA LEU A 25 -13.72 -5.95 -23.44
C LEU A 25 -14.47 -5.25 -22.29
N THR A 26 -15.37 -5.96 -21.60
CA THR A 26 -16.07 -5.39 -20.43
C THR A 26 -15.38 -5.73 -19.10
N ASN A 27 -14.31 -6.52 -19.13
CA ASN A 27 -13.61 -6.98 -17.94
C ASN A 27 -12.23 -6.30 -17.76
N GLU A 28 -12.01 -5.16 -18.39
CA GLU A 28 -10.89 -4.28 -18.05
C GLU A 28 -11.23 -3.57 -16.73
N GLY A 29 -10.87 -4.18 -15.63
CA GLY A 29 -11.06 -3.56 -14.31
C GLY A 29 -11.26 -4.52 -13.15
N THR A 30 -10.97 -5.81 -13.31
CA THR A 30 -10.93 -6.70 -12.15
C THR A 30 -9.55 -7.34 -12.07
N GLU A 31 -8.56 -6.54 -11.71
CA GLU A 31 -7.35 -7.08 -11.15
C GLU A 31 -7.71 -7.72 -9.81
N SER A 32 -7.60 -9.01 -9.80
CA SER A 32 -7.33 -9.92 -8.68
C SER A 32 -7.52 -9.31 -7.30
N SER A 33 -8.69 -9.51 -6.72
CA SER A 33 -8.93 -9.34 -5.30
C SER A 33 -8.25 -10.47 -4.51
N GLY A 34 -6.92 -10.42 -4.42
CA GLY A 34 -6.26 -10.74 -3.17
C GLY A 34 -6.59 -9.55 -2.26
N GLU A 35 -7.02 -9.78 -1.05
CA GLU A 35 -7.33 -8.81 0.02
C GLU A 35 -6.24 -7.73 0.07
N ALA A 36 -6.38 -6.72 -0.78
CA ALA A 36 -5.49 -5.59 -0.85
C ALA A 36 -5.82 -4.74 0.38
N ALA A 37 -4.87 -4.67 1.31
CA ALA A 37 -4.76 -3.49 2.15
C ALA A 37 -5.07 -2.27 1.28
N PRO A 38 -5.87 -1.28 1.75
CA PRO A 38 -6.24 -0.13 0.94
C PRO A 38 -4.99 0.38 0.23
N SER A 39 -5.05 0.60 -1.07
CA SER A 39 -3.90 0.85 -1.97
C SER A 39 -2.88 1.86 -1.40
N GLY A 40 -3.34 2.80 -0.58
CA GLY A 40 -2.50 3.75 0.12
C GLY A 40 -1.65 3.18 1.26
N LEU A 41 -2.05 2.09 1.93
CA LEU A 41 -1.22 1.47 2.98
C LEU A 41 -0.06 0.69 2.39
N GLN A 42 -0.28 -0.01 1.29
CA GLN A 42 0.80 -0.72 0.61
C GLN A 42 1.82 0.25 0.01
N GLU A 43 1.34 1.31 -0.66
CA GLU A 43 2.21 2.37 -1.17
C GLU A 43 3.01 3.03 -0.02
N GLY A 44 2.36 3.30 1.11
CA GLY A 44 3.02 3.86 2.29
C GLY A 44 4.10 2.95 2.86
N LYS A 45 3.85 1.64 2.89
CA LYS A 45 4.83 0.63 3.29
C LYS A 45 6.05 0.62 2.37
N ASP A 46 5.82 0.57 1.06
CA ASP A 46 6.89 0.50 0.06
C ASP A 46 7.77 1.77 0.09
N LEU A 47 7.14 2.94 0.19
CA LEU A 47 7.83 4.21 0.34
C LEU A 47 8.61 4.27 1.66
N PHE A 48 8.06 3.76 2.76
CA PHE A 48 8.74 3.71 4.06
C PHE A 48 9.96 2.81 4.01
N VAL A 49 9.81 1.58 3.53
CA VAL A 49 10.91 0.61 3.41
C VAL A 49 12.07 1.20 2.60
N THR A 50 11.74 1.84 1.48
CA THR A 50 12.74 2.38 0.55
C THR A 50 13.47 3.60 1.10
N ASN A 51 12.76 4.51 1.80
CA ASN A 51 13.32 5.82 2.14
C ASN A 51 13.64 5.98 3.64
N CYS A 52 13.03 5.17 4.50
CA CYS A 52 13.11 5.32 5.97
C CYS A 52 13.70 4.08 6.64
N GLY A 53 13.48 2.89 6.07
CA GLY A 53 13.80 1.61 6.67
C GLY A 53 15.28 1.37 6.95
N ALA A 54 16.18 1.99 6.17
CA ALA A 54 17.62 1.91 6.42
C ALA A 54 18.04 2.57 7.75
N CYS A 55 17.24 3.53 8.25
CA CYS A 55 17.54 4.26 9.47
C CYS A 55 16.60 3.92 10.63
N HIS A 56 15.35 3.59 10.35
CA HIS A 56 14.31 3.39 11.35
C HIS A 56 13.84 1.96 11.44
N THR A 57 13.64 1.47 12.67
CA THR A 57 12.87 0.26 12.95
C THR A 57 11.38 0.59 12.93
N LEU A 58 10.61 -0.22 12.21
CA LEU A 58 9.15 -0.28 12.23
C LEU A 58 8.72 -1.72 11.96
N ALA A 59 8.20 -2.41 12.96
CA ALA A 59 7.97 -3.85 12.92
C ALA A 59 7.01 -4.27 11.80
N GLU A 60 5.90 -3.54 11.63
CA GLU A 60 4.94 -3.82 10.55
C GLU A 60 5.55 -3.64 9.14
N ALA A 61 6.50 -2.74 8.98
CA ALA A 61 7.23 -2.57 7.73
C ALA A 61 8.31 -3.64 7.51
N GLY A 62 8.66 -4.40 8.53
CA GLY A 62 9.75 -5.38 8.49
C GLY A 62 11.14 -4.73 8.43
N THR A 63 11.31 -3.53 9.00
CA THR A 63 12.58 -2.81 9.00
C THR A 63 13.24 -2.81 10.38
N ASP A 64 14.56 -2.81 10.40
CA ASP A 64 15.42 -2.93 11.60
C ASP A 64 16.53 -1.87 11.68
N GLY A 65 16.37 -0.75 10.98
CA GLY A 65 17.34 0.35 11.00
C GLY A 65 17.54 0.94 12.39
N VAL A 66 18.82 1.10 12.79
CA VAL A 66 19.22 1.53 14.14
C VAL A 66 19.89 2.91 14.18
N ILE A 67 19.97 3.61 13.06
CA ILE A 67 20.56 4.96 12.98
C ILE A 67 19.59 5.99 13.55
N GLY A 68 18.32 5.85 13.25
CA GLY A 68 17.21 6.61 13.83
C GLY A 68 16.54 5.84 14.98
N PRO A 69 15.56 6.45 15.66
CA PRO A 69 14.81 5.78 16.70
C PRO A 69 13.91 4.67 16.14
N ASN A 70 13.63 3.66 16.99
CA ASN A 70 12.54 2.72 16.77
C ASN A 70 11.21 3.48 16.82
N LEU A 71 10.45 3.45 15.72
CA LEU A 71 9.21 4.22 15.60
C LEU A 71 8.05 3.60 16.39
N ASP A 72 8.05 2.30 16.59
CA ASP A 72 7.05 1.65 17.44
C ASP A 72 7.16 2.14 18.88
N GLU A 73 8.37 2.19 19.42
CA GLU A 73 8.62 2.67 20.77
C GLU A 73 8.42 4.19 20.93
N LEU A 74 8.82 4.96 19.90
CA LEU A 74 8.75 6.42 19.96
C LEU A 74 7.33 6.95 19.82
N LEU A 75 6.53 6.35 18.94
CA LEU A 75 5.20 6.84 18.55
C LEU A 75 4.07 6.13 19.30
N ALA A 76 4.31 4.90 19.72
CA ALA A 76 3.36 4.05 20.41
C ALA A 76 4.02 3.29 21.58
N PRO A 77 4.59 4.00 22.57
CA PRO A 77 5.26 3.32 23.66
C PRO A 77 4.29 2.44 24.43
N PRO A 78 4.73 1.27 24.96
CA PRO A 78 3.87 0.32 25.68
C PRO A 78 3.15 0.89 26.90
N SER A 79 3.66 1.99 27.44
CA SER A 79 3.07 2.70 28.58
C SER A 79 2.00 3.73 28.21
N ALA A 80 1.82 4.02 26.92
CA ALA A 80 0.82 4.97 26.44
C ALA A 80 -0.53 4.31 26.24
N SER A 81 -1.58 5.12 26.29
CA SER A 81 -2.87 4.76 25.72
C SER A 81 -2.69 4.36 24.25
N ALA A 82 -3.64 3.56 23.72
CA ALA A 82 -3.56 3.08 22.33
C ALA A 82 -3.08 4.16 21.34
N PRO A 83 -2.23 3.80 20.37
CA PRO A 83 -1.69 4.74 19.38
C PRO A 83 -2.83 5.52 18.71
N ASN A 84 -2.69 6.83 18.62
CA ASN A 84 -3.69 7.68 17.98
C ASN A 84 -3.16 8.22 16.65
N PRO A 85 -3.64 7.71 15.50
CA PRO A 85 -3.18 8.14 14.19
C PRO A 85 -3.28 9.65 13.95
N SER A 86 -4.30 10.32 14.53
CA SER A 86 -4.48 11.76 14.35
C SER A 86 -3.42 12.62 15.05
N THR A 87 -2.76 12.09 16.07
CA THR A 87 -1.65 12.75 16.74
C THR A 87 -0.29 12.33 16.17
N ILE A 88 -0.18 11.10 15.69
CA ILE A 88 1.07 10.55 15.14
C ILE A 88 1.35 11.12 13.76
N LYS A 89 0.37 11.13 12.86
CA LYS A 89 0.54 11.60 11.47
C LYS A 89 1.19 13.00 11.36
N PRO A 90 0.70 14.05 12.05
CA PRO A 90 1.31 15.38 11.96
C PRO A 90 2.74 15.40 12.53
N ARG A 91 3.07 14.59 13.53
CA ARG A 91 4.45 14.49 14.05
C ARG A 91 5.39 13.89 13.02
N VAL A 92 4.97 12.82 12.34
CA VAL A 92 5.76 12.19 11.27
C VAL A 92 5.93 13.14 10.09
N LEU A 93 4.86 13.82 9.64
CA LEU A 93 4.95 14.85 8.59
C LEU A 93 5.90 15.96 8.95
N SER A 94 5.85 16.45 10.19
CA SER A 94 6.77 17.50 10.67
C SER A 94 8.23 17.02 10.62
N ALA A 95 8.49 15.78 11.04
CA ALA A 95 9.83 15.20 10.99
C ALA A 95 10.36 15.05 9.55
N ILE A 96 9.52 14.58 8.63
CA ILE A 96 9.89 14.45 7.21
C ILE A 96 10.20 15.81 6.59
N ASN A 97 9.34 16.81 6.81
CA ASN A 97 9.47 18.12 6.17
C ASN A 97 10.61 18.98 6.75
N ASN A 98 10.86 18.89 8.05
CA ASN A 98 11.79 19.78 8.75
C ASN A 98 13.11 19.09 9.13
N GLY A 99 13.16 17.75 9.07
CA GLY A 99 14.24 16.98 9.65
C GLY A 99 14.22 17.00 11.18
N VAL A 100 15.09 16.22 11.80
CA VAL A 100 15.21 16.15 13.27
C VAL A 100 16.67 16.10 13.70
N GLY A 101 17.06 17.04 14.55
CA GLY A 101 18.33 17.02 15.25
C GLY A 101 19.60 16.96 14.37
N GLY A 102 19.53 17.39 13.13
CA GLY A 102 20.63 17.33 12.17
C GLY A 102 21.03 15.94 11.69
N ARG A 103 20.37 14.88 12.19
CA ARG A 103 20.61 13.49 11.80
C ARG A 103 19.60 12.99 10.77
N MET A 104 18.32 13.28 10.96
CA MET A 104 17.29 13.04 9.96
C MET A 104 17.28 14.22 8.98
N PRO A 105 17.61 14.01 7.70
CA PRO A 105 17.57 15.08 6.71
C PRO A 105 16.14 15.57 6.48
N LYS A 106 16.00 16.85 6.20
CA LYS A 106 14.71 17.43 5.82
C LYS A 106 14.34 17.07 4.38
N GLY A 107 13.06 16.89 4.12
CA GLY A 107 12.55 16.73 2.76
C GLY A 107 12.97 15.43 2.08
N VAL A 108 13.17 14.35 2.86
CA VAL A 108 13.44 13.00 2.32
C VAL A 108 12.33 12.57 1.36
N LEU A 109 11.11 12.93 1.68
CA LEU A 109 9.94 12.84 0.82
C LEU A 109 9.21 14.19 0.84
N SER A 110 8.38 14.45 -0.17
CA SER A 110 7.62 15.71 -0.26
C SER A 110 6.21 15.47 -0.80
N GLY A 111 5.33 16.43 -0.56
CA GLY A 111 3.97 16.41 -1.09
C GLY A 111 3.19 15.15 -0.70
N GLN A 112 2.55 14.53 -1.67
CA GLN A 112 1.70 13.34 -1.47
C GLN A 112 2.47 12.15 -0.90
N GLN A 113 3.72 11.92 -1.30
CA GLN A 113 4.51 10.80 -0.80
C GLN A 113 4.77 10.92 0.71
N ALA A 114 5.08 12.12 1.19
CA ALA A 114 5.24 12.38 2.63
C ALA A 114 3.93 12.12 3.39
N ASP A 115 2.79 12.54 2.82
CA ASP A 115 1.48 12.31 3.42
C ASP A 115 1.10 10.83 3.48
N VAL A 116 1.36 10.08 2.42
CA VAL A 116 1.10 8.63 2.34
C VAL A 116 1.94 7.87 3.36
N VAL A 117 3.25 8.15 3.45
CA VAL A 117 4.12 7.54 4.47
C VAL A 117 3.69 7.91 5.88
N ALA A 118 3.37 9.18 6.14
CA ALA A 118 2.93 9.60 7.47
C ALA A 118 1.59 8.96 7.86
N THR A 119 0.70 8.75 6.90
CA THR A 119 -0.54 8.01 7.11
C THR A 119 -0.25 6.56 7.47
N TYR A 120 0.58 5.87 6.67
CA TYR A 120 0.99 4.49 6.93
C TYR A 120 1.58 4.34 8.33
N VAL A 121 2.64 5.08 8.65
CA VAL A 121 3.30 5.01 9.96
C VAL A 121 2.33 5.28 11.11
N SER A 122 1.41 6.25 10.95
CA SER A 122 0.45 6.57 11.99
C SER A 122 -0.55 5.45 12.28
N GLN A 123 -0.80 4.59 11.31
CA GLN A 123 -1.74 3.47 11.43
C GLN A 123 -1.09 2.20 11.95
N VAL A 124 0.21 2.01 11.69
CA VAL A 124 0.87 0.73 12.02
C VAL A 124 1.85 0.80 13.18
N ALA A 125 2.27 1.99 13.62
CA ALA A 125 3.20 2.12 14.75
C ALA A 125 2.65 1.46 16.01
N GLY A 126 3.45 0.55 16.61
CA GLY A 126 3.07 -0.23 17.78
C GLY A 126 2.12 -1.39 17.51
N GLN A 127 1.88 -1.75 16.24
CA GLN A 127 1.03 -2.89 15.86
C GLN A 127 1.86 -4.11 15.38
N GLY A 128 3.15 -4.01 15.40
CA GLY A 128 4.03 -5.13 15.07
C GLY A 128 3.90 -6.28 16.09
N PRO A 129 4.30 -7.49 15.67
CA PRO A 129 4.28 -8.68 16.52
C PRO A 129 5.16 -8.54 17.76
#